data_330a904b83f6178c8af8751927a21b87
#
_entry.id   330a904b83f6178c8af8751927a21b87
#
_cell.length_a   1.000
_cell.length_b   1.000
_cell.length_c   1.000
_cell.angle_alpha   90.00
_cell.angle_beta   90.00
_cell.angle_gamma   90.00
#
_symmetry.space_group_name_H-M   'P 1'
#
loop_
_entity.id
_entity.type
_entity.pdbx_description
1 polymer ?
#
loop_
_entity_poly.entity_id
_entity_poly.type
_entity_poly.pdbx_seq_one_letter_code
_entity_poly.pdbx_strand_id
1 'polypeptide(L)'
;FFIGIYSMIIYNLNQKEKRTQEITSFLSNDQTILLKNYILNQIKSPYLEYDYIVKDNDTIESILKKFSVKQDEIALIVKQIKKKDLSNIIPKQKIKFVLKKAKNGKDIEVFKINYPISKTTFVRIDKRRHGLEITKNVTQLFKKDVLVQGNISNNLYSSATNAGMEPGIIVEFARIFGFEVDFQRDIRKGDEFQVMYERYVD
;
A
#
# COMPACT_ATOMS: atom_id res chain seq x y z
N PHE A 1 -31.16 49.61 13.08
CA PHE A 1 -31.42 48.18 12.77
C PHE A 1 -30.13 47.44 12.44
N PHE A 2 -29.27 47.93 11.56
CA PHE A 2 -28.00 47.28 11.17
C PHE A 2 -26.98 47.15 12.32
N ILE A 3 -26.91 48.13 13.22
CA ILE A 3 -25.99 48.13 14.38
C ILE A 3 -26.33 46.99 15.33
N GLY A 4 -27.63 46.70 15.54
CA GLY A 4 -28.06 45.61 16.43
C GLY A 4 -27.71 44.21 15.85
N ILE A 5 -27.87 44.04 14.54
CA ILE A 5 -27.50 42.76 13.87
C ILE A 5 -26.00 42.55 13.93
N TYR A 6 -25.21 43.59 13.69
CA TYR A 6 -23.75 43.53 13.76
C TYR A 6 -23.23 43.18 15.14
N SER A 7 -23.82 43.84 16.19
CA SER A 7 -23.50 43.51 17.59
C SER A 7 -23.84 42.06 17.95
N MET A 8 -24.97 41.55 17.47
CA MET A 8 -25.39 40.15 17.71
C MET A 8 -24.47 39.14 17.00
N ILE A 9 -23.99 39.44 15.80
CA ILE A 9 -23.04 38.62 15.08
C ILE A 9 -21.70 38.56 15.83
N ILE A 10 -21.16 39.71 16.23
CA ILE A 10 -19.91 39.77 17.01
C ILE A 10 -20.05 39.02 18.35
N TYR A 11 -21.16 39.19 19.04
CA TYR A 11 -21.42 38.48 20.28
C TYR A 11 -21.41 36.94 20.06
N ASN A 12 -22.08 36.47 19.03
CA ASN A 12 -22.11 35.03 18.70
C ASN A 12 -20.74 34.49 18.31
N LEU A 13 -19.93 35.25 17.54
CA LEU A 13 -18.56 34.88 17.18
C LEU A 13 -17.67 34.78 18.41
N ASN A 14 -17.73 35.78 19.32
CA ASN A 14 -16.96 35.76 20.56
C ASN A 14 -17.36 34.59 21.47
N GLN A 15 -18.65 34.26 21.54
CA GLN A 15 -19.11 33.09 22.30
C GLN A 15 -18.61 31.77 21.70
N LYS A 16 -18.58 31.70 20.40
CA LYS A 16 -18.05 30.51 19.68
C LYS A 16 -16.54 30.35 19.91
N GLU A 17 -15.78 31.45 19.82
CA GLU A 17 -14.34 31.42 20.11
C GLU A 17 -14.06 31.03 21.56
N LYS A 18 -14.78 31.59 22.52
CA LYS A 18 -14.65 31.27 23.94
C LYS A 18 -14.89 29.78 24.21
N ARG A 19 -15.98 29.21 23.66
CA ARG A 19 -16.25 27.77 23.75
C ARG A 19 -15.15 26.90 23.11
N THR A 20 -14.63 27.35 21.99
CA THR A 20 -13.53 26.61 21.30
C THR A 20 -12.27 26.63 22.17
N GLN A 21 -11.93 27.76 22.76
CA GLN A 21 -10.77 27.87 23.67
C GLN A 21 -10.95 27.02 24.95
N GLU A 22 -12.14 27.00 25.53
CA GLU A 22 -12.46 26.16 26.70
C GLU A 22 -12.33 24.67 26.36
N ILE A 23 -12.85 24.25 25.23
CA ILE A 23 -12.72 22.86 24.76
C ILE A 23 -11.25 22.50 24.48
N THR A 24 -10.51 23.39 23.83
CA THR A 24 -9.09 23.18 23.53
C THR A 24 -8.26 23.09 24.81
N SER A 25 -8.49 23.98 25.77
CA SER A 25 -7.80 23.95 27.06
C SER A 25 -8.13 22.70 27.87
N PHE A 26 -9.39 22.24 27.84
CA PHE A 26 -9.81 20.99 28.47
C PHE A 26 -9.12 19.78 27.82
N LEU A 27 -9.07 19.72 26.47
CA LEU A 27 -8.43 18.61 25.74
C LEU A 27 -6.91 18.59 25.89
N SER A 28 -6.28 19.75 26.13
CA SER A 28 -4.82 19.85 26.33
C SER A 28 -4.39 19.69 27.78
N ASN A 29 -5.34 19.57 28.74
CA ASN A 29 -5.02 19.35 30.15
C ASN A 29 -4.35 17.96 30.32
N ASP A 30 -3.27 17.92 31.11
CA ASP A 30 -2.50 16.70 31.37
C ASP A 30 -3.36 15.56 31.92
N GLN A 31 -4.32 15.84 32.79
CA GLN A 31 -5.25 14.85 33.31
C GLN A 31 -6.17 14.27 32.21
N THR A 32 -6.63 15.12 31.30
CA THR A 32 -7.46 14.70 30.18
C THR A 32 -6.64 13.84 29.18
N ILE A 33 -5.39 14.19 28.96
CA ILE A 33 -4.46 13.40 28.13
C ILE A 33 -4.19 12.05 28.79
N LEU A 34 -3.93 12.00 30.09
CA LEU A 34 -3.73 10.75 30.82
C LEU A 34 -4.97 9.86 30.77
N LEU A 35 -6.17 10.42 31.00
CA LEU A 35 -7.43 9.70 30.92
C LEU A 35 -7.70 9.17 29.51
N LYS A 36 -7.47 10.00 28.49
CA LYS A 36 -7.57 9.59 27.08
C LYS A 36 -6.64 8.42 26.78
N ASN A 37 -5.38 8.51 27.17
CA ASN A 37 -4.40 7.44 26.94
C ASN A 37 -4.76 6.17 27.71
N TYR A 38 -5.22 6.29 28.94
CA TYR A 38 -5.73 5.16 29.72
C TYR A 38 -6.91 4.48 29.02
N ILE A 39 -7.92 5.24 28.57
CA ILE A 39 -9.08 4.70 27.85
C ILE A 39 -8.65 4.05 26.54
N LEU A 40 -7.79 4.70 25.74
CA LEU A 40 -7.30 4.15 24.48
C LEU A 40 -6.51 2.86 24.68
N ASN A 41 -5.74 2.74 25.76
CA ASN A 41 -5.00 1.50 26.09
C ASN A 41 -5.93 0.35 26.55
N GLN A 42 -7.09 0.69 27.12
CA GLN A 42 -8.10 -0.31 27.52
C GLN A 42 -8.98 -0.76 26.34
N ILE A 43 -9.12 0.06 25.32
CA ILE A 43 -9.91 -0.28 24.12
C ILE A 43 -9.07 -1.22 23.23
N LYS A 44 -9.28 -2.52 23.36
CA LYS A 44 -8.73 -3.50 22.42
C LYS A 44 -9.44 -3.32 21.08
N SER A 45 -8.68 -3.02 20.02
CA SER A 45 -9.23 -2.96 18.67
C SER A 45 -9.95 -4.27 18.34
N PRO A 46 -11.21 -4.24 17.90
CA PRO A 46 -11.89 -5.43 17.42
C PRO A 46 -11.36 -5.90 16.06
N TYR A 47 -10.48 -5.12 15.45
CA TYR A 47 -9.86 -5.42 14.16
C TYR A 47 -8.52 -6.10 14.36
N LEU A 48 -8.29 -7.14 13.55
CA LEU A 48 -7.08 -7.92 13.48
C LEU A 48 -6.48 -7.75 12.09
N GLU A 49 -5.26 -7.25 12.02
CA GLU A 49 -4.55 -7.06 10.75
C GLU A 49 -3.60 -8.23 10.52
N TYR A 50 -3.63 -8.77 9.30
CA TYR A 50 -2.77 -9.87 8.89
C TYR A 50 -2.16 -9.57 7.52
N ASP A 51 -0.86 -9.81 7.41
CA ASP A 51 -0.13 -9.89 6.16
C ASP A 51 0.07 -11.36 5.80
N TYR A 52 -0.45 -11.80 4.66
CA TYR A 52 -0.32 -13.17 4.19
C TYR A 52 0.46 -13.22 2.88
N ILE A 53 1.51 -14.04 2.84
CA ILE A 53 2.26 -14.31 1.60
C ILE A 53 1.57 -15.46 0.87
N VAL A 54 1.11 -15.21 -0.34
CA VAL A 54 0.44 -16.19 -1.20
C VAL A 54 1.38 -17.35 -1.52
N LYS A 55 0.94 -18.57 -1.24
CA LYS A 55 1.64 -19.80 -1.60
C LYS A 55 1.15 -20.31 -2.95
N ASP A 56 1.92 -21.22 -3.53
CA ASP A 56 1.49 -21.92 -4.75
C ASP A 56 0.18 -22.68 -4.49
N ASN A 57 -0.75 -22.60 -5.44
CA ASN A 57 -2.11 -23.16 -5.37
C ASN A 57 -3.05 -22.55 -4.33
N ASP A 58 -2.70 -21.44 -3.67
CA ASP A 58 -3.63 -20.71 -2.83
C ASP A 58 -4.74 -20.05 -3.68
N THR A 59 -5.91 -19.95 -3.07
CA THR A 59 -7.05 -19.18 -3.56
C THR A 59 -7.54 -18.25 -2.46
N ILE A 60 -8.25 -17.19 -2.79
CA ILE A 60 -8.86 -16.32 -1.76
C ILE A 60 -9.74 -17.14 -0.83
N GLU A 61 -10.47 -18.12 -1.36
CA GLU A 61 -11.30 -19.02 -0.57
C GLU A 61 -10.48 -19.84 0.43
N SER A 62 -9.41 -20.50 -0.02
CA SER A 62 -8.55 -21.32 0.84
C SER A 62 -7.86 -20.50 1.93
N ILE A 63 -7.44 -19.28 1.60
CA ILE A 63 -6.82 -18.36 2.55
C ILE A 63 -7.83 -17.90 3.61
N LEU A 64 -9.05 -17.49 3.22
CA LEU A 64 -10.09 -17.07 4.17
C LEU A 64 -10.51 -18.20 5.12
N LYS A 65 -10.54 -19.45 4.62
CA LYS A 65 -10.77 -20.64 5.48
C LYS A 65 -9.69 -20.81 6.54
N LYS A 66 -8.41 -20.57 6.20
CA LYS A 66 -7.30 -20.61 7.17
C LYS A 66 -7.47 -19.59 8.30
N PHE A 67 -8.11 -18.44 8.03
CA PHE A 67 -8.41 -17.42 9.03
C PHE A 67 -9.75 -17.64 9.75
N SER A 68 -10.40 -18.79 9.56
CA SER A 68 -11.67 -19.14 10.21
C SER A 68 -12.79 -18.13 9.95
N VAL A 69 -12.79 -17.54 8.76
CA VAL A 69 -13.88 -16.67 8.31
C VAL A 69 -15.13 -17.51 8.05
N LYS A 70 -16.31 -16.96 8.35
CA LYS A 70 -17.60 -17.63 8.13
C LYS A 70 -17.77 -18.10 6.69
N GLN A 71 -18.27 -19.34 6.53
CA GLN A 71 -18.44 -19.95 5.21
C GLN A 71 -19.37 -19.15 4.29
N ASP A 72 -20.46 -18.60 4.83
CA ASP A 72 -21.42 -17.79 4.07
C ASP A 72 -20.76 -16.50 3.53
N GLU A 73 -19.91 -15.88 4.34
CA GLU A 73 -19.17 -14.69 3.94
C GLU A 73 -18.11 -15.01 2.89
N ILE A 74 -17.39 -16.13 3.06
CA ILE A 74 -16.45 -16.62 2.05
C ILE A 74 -17.15 -16.83 0.71
N ALA A 75 -18.29 -17.53 0.72
CA ALA A 75 -19.08 -17.81 -0.49
C ALA A 75 -19.51 -16.51 -1.19
N LEU A 76 -19.94 -15.52 -0.41
CA LEU A 76 -20.35 -14.21 -0.93
C LEU A 76 -19.18 -13.44 -1.55
N ILE A 77 -18.02 -13.39 -0.88
CA ILE A 77 -16.81 -12.76 -1.38
C ILE A 77 -16.36 -13.43 -2.68
N VAL A 78 -16.25 -14.75 -2.69
CA VAL A 78 -15.79 -15.53 -3.85
C VAL A 78 -16.72 -15.35 -5.05
N LYS A 79 -18.04 -15.37 -4.81
CA LYS A 79 -19.04 -15.11 -5.86
C LYS A 79 -18.85 -13.72 -6.50
N GLN A 80 -18.65 -12.71 -5.68
CA GLN A 80 -18.47 -11.33 -6.14
C GLN A 80 -17.16 -11.14 -6.91
N ILE A 81 -16.06 -11.73 -6.43
CA ILE A 81 -14.75 -11.70 -7.07
C ILE A 81 -14.82 -12.38 -8.44
N LYS A 82 -15.41 -13.58 -8.52
CA LYS A 82 -15.59 -14.34 -9.77
C LYS A 82 -16.41 -13.55 -10.78
N LYS A 83 -17.50 -12.93 -10.36
CA LYS A 83 -18.36 -12.12 -11.23
C LYS A 83 -17.62 -10.95 -11.89
N LYS A 84 -16.58 -10.43 -11.24
CA LYS A 84 -15.78 -9.30 -11.73
C LYS A 84 -14.45 -9.72 -12.38
N ASP A 85 -14.22 -11.03 -12.53
CA ASP A 85 -12.94 -11.59 -13.03
C ASP A 85 -11.71 -11.10 -12.24
N LEU A 86 -11.83 -11.09 -10.92
CA LEU A 86 -10.79 -10.61 -10.00
C LEU A 86 -10.23 -11.73 -9.10
N SER A 87 -10.40 -13.00 -9.50
CA SER A 87 -10.02 -14.17 -8.69
C SER A 87 -8.51 -14.45 -8.69
N ASN A 88 -7.79 -13.83 -9.61
CA ASN A 88 -6.39 -14.12 -9.84
C ASN A 88 -5.53 -13.52 -8.70
N ILE A 89 -4.82 -14.36 -7.97
CA ILE A 89 -3.84 -13.94 -6.97
C ILE A 89 -2.45 -14.44 -7.40
N ILE A 90 -1.43 -13.65 -7.10
CA ILE A 90 -0.07 -13.93 -7.57
C ILE A 90 0.72 -14.61 -6.45
N PRO A 91 1.32 -15.78 -6.67
CA PRO A 91 2.20 -16.43 -5.71
C PRO A 91 3.35 -15.50 -5.28
N LYS A 92 3.79 -15.63 -4.02
CA LYS A 92 4.84 -14.83 -3.37
C LYS A 92 4.49 -13.35 -3.16
N GLN A 93 3.32 -12.91 -3.60
CA GLN A 93 2.82 -11.56 -3.30
C GLN A 93 2.09 -11.53 -1.95
N LYS A 94 2.03 -10.33 -1.36
CA LYS A 94 1.42 -10.09 -0.07
C LYS A 94 -0.04 -9.67 -0.21
N ILE A 95 -0.91 -10.34 0.52
CA ILE A 95 -2.31 -9.95 0.72
C ILE A 95 -2.45 -9.37 2.13
N LYS A 96 -3.10 -8.21 2.24
CA LYS A 96 -3.42 -7.60 3.53
C LYS A 96 -4.88 -7.86 3.86
N PHE A 97 -5.12 -8.40 5.04
CA PHE A 97 -6.44 -8.65 5.60
C PHE A 97 -6.65 -7.79 6.83
N VAL A 98 -7.78 -7.16 6.93
CA VAL A 98 -8.32 -6.62 8.18
C VAL A 98 -9.56 -7.43 8.51
N LEU A 99 -9.47 -8.22 9.55
CA LEU A 99 -10.54 -9.09 10.04
C LEU A 99 -11.14 -8.48 11.29
N LYS A 100 -12.41 -8.77 11.55
CA LYS A 100 -13.12 -8.29 12.74
C LYS A 100 -13.73 -9.46 13.48
N LYS A 101 -13.57 -9.50 14.79
CA LYS A 101 -14.35 -10.41 15.63
C LYS A 101 -15.82 -10.02 15.59
N ALA A 102 -16.68 -10.98 15.27
CA ALA A 102 -18.12 -10.78 15.30
C ALA A 102 -18.61 -10.50 16.73
N LYS A 103 -19.80 -9.93 16.89
CA LYS A 103 -20.36 -9.60 18.20
C LYS A 103 -20.48 -10.80 19.15
N ASN A 104 -20.62 -12.01 18.62
CA ASN A 104 -20.66 -13.27 19.40
C ASN A 104 -19.28 -13.70 19.91
N GLY A 105 -18.19 -13.01 19.57
CA GLY A 105 -16.81 -13.28 19.97
C GLY A 105 -16.19 -14.54 19.38
N LYS A 106 -16.96 -15.39 18.68
CA LYS A 106 -16.52 -16.70 18.14
C LYS A 106 -16.17 -16.63 16.67
N ASP A 107 -16.93 -15.85 15.90
CA ASP A 107 -16.79 -15.78 14.46
C ASP A 107 -15.85 -14.64 14.04
N ILE A 108 -15.20 -14.84 12.91
CA ILE A 108 -14.35 -13.84 12.27
C ILE A 108 -15.04 -13.39 10.98
N GLU A 109 -15.14 -12.10 10.81
CA GLU A 109 -15.69 -11.44 9.63
C GLU A 109 -14.60 -10.67 8.89
N VAL A 110 -14.70 -10.61 7.58
CA VAL A 110 -13.82 -9.80 6.75
C VAL A 110 -14.27 -8.35 6.84
N PHE A 111 -13.38 -7.48 7.25
CA PHE A 111 -13.61 -6.03 7.20
C PHE A 111 -13.00 -5.42 5.94
N LYS A 112 -11.79 -5.87 5.58
CA LYS A 112 -11.07 -5.40 4.41
C LYS A 112 -10.12 -6.45 3.89
N ILE A 113 -10.02 -6.56 2.56
CA ILE A 113 -8.97 -7.31 1.87
C ILE A 113 -8.32 -6.39 0.85
N ASN A 114 -7.00 -6.44 0.74
CA ASN A 114 -6.26 -5.75 -0.30
C ASN A 114 -5.21 -6.69 -0.88
N TYR A 115 -5.31 -7.00 -2.17
CA TYR A 115 -4.39 -7.92 -2.85
C TYR A 115 -4.06 -7.49 -4.27
N PRO A 116 -2.82 -7.72 -4.73
CA PRO A 116 -2.40 -7.45 -6.08
C PRO A 116 -2.91 -8.55 -7.03
N ILE A 117 -3.36 -8.17 -8.22
CA ILE A 117 -3.68 -9.07 -9.34
C ILE A 117 -2.71 -8.89 -10.50
N SER A 118 -1.90 -7.84 -10.47
CA SER A 118 -0.75 -7.61 -11.35
C SER A 118 0.27 -6.71 -10.63
N LYS A 119 1.38 -6.38 -11.30
CA LYS A 119 2.38 -5.46 -10.76
C LYS A 119 1.82 -4.05 -10.48
N THR A 120 0.79 -3.65 -11.20
CA THR A 120 0.22 -2.29 -11.15
C THR A 120 -1.23 -2.25 -10.71
N THR A 121 -1.86 -3.41 -10.47
CA THR A 121 -3.29 -3.46 -10.20
C THR A 121 -3.57 -4.19 -8.89
N PHE A 122 -4.33 -3.53 -8.02
CA PHE A 122 -4.79 -4.09 -6.75
C PHE A 122 -6.30 -4.20 -6.74
N VAL A 123 -6.77 -5.23 -6.08
CA VAL A 123 -8.17 -5.36 -5.70
C VAL A 123 -8.31 -5.02 -4.23
N ARG A 124 -9.27 -4.15 -3.95
CA ARG A 124 -9.68 -3.79 -2.60
C ARG A 124 -11.12 -4.21 -2.38
N ILE A 125 -11.35 -4.95 -1.32
CA ILE A 125 -12.66 -5.38 -0.86
C ILE A 125 -12.89 -4.74 0.50
N ASP A 126 -13.92 -3.91 0.63
CA ASP A 126 -14.33 -3.29 1.89
C ASP A 126 -15.73 -3.76 2.26
N LYS A 127 -15.93 -4.17 3.52
CA LYS A 127 -17.25 -4.44 4.07
C LYS A 127 -17.92 -3.12 4.44
N ARG A 128 -19.05 -2.83 3.81
CA ARG A 128 -19.87 -1.64 4.06
C ARG A 128 -21.18 -2.02 4.74
N ARG A 129 -21.93 -1.02 5.20
CA ARG A 129 -23.26 -1.24 5.84
C ARG A 129 -24.23 -1.98 4.92
N HIS A 130 -24.12 -1.78 3.61
CA HIS A 130 -25.02 -2.32 2.58
C HIS A 130 -24.43 -3.48 1.78
N GLY A 131 -23.32 -4.09 2.24
CA GLY A 131 -22.71 -5.24 1.57
C GLY A 131 -21.19 -5.05 1.32
N LEU A 132 -20.68 -5.79 0.34
CA LEU A 132 -19.28 -5.75 -0.06
C LEU A 132 -19.08 -4.74 -1.21
N GLU A 133 -18.17 -3.82 -1.02
CA GLU A 133 -17.67 -2.93 -2.06
C GLU A 133 -16.35 -3.49 -2.59
N ILE A 134 -16.27 -3.75 -3.91
CA ILE A 134 -15.08 -4.27 -4.55
C ILE A 134 -14.62 -3.26 -5.59
N THR A 135 -13.44 -2.71 -5.37
CA THR A 135 -12.78 -1.74 -6.26
C THR A 135 -11.51 -2.33 -6.83
N LYS A 136 -11.28 -2.05 -8.12
CA LYS A 136 -10.04 -2.33 -8.82
C LYS A 136 -9.28 -1.00 -8.94
N ASN A 137 -8.12 -0.92 -8.30
CA ASN A 137 -7.26 0.25 -8.34
C ASN A 137 -6.05 -0.07 -9.22
N VAL A 138 -5.77 0.82 -10.16
CA VAL A 138 -4.62 0.71 -11.05
C VAL A 138 -3.64 1.81 -10.65
N THR A 139 -2.42 1.42 -10.29
CA THR A 139 -1.32 2.38 -10.09
C THR A 139 -0.91 2.91 -11.45
N GLN A 140 -1.00 4.21 -11.61
CA GLN A 140 -0.52 4.86 -12.81
C GLN A 140 1.01 4.89 -12.75
N LEU A 141 1.63 4.31 -13.78
CA LEU A 141 3.08 4.37 -13.94
C LEU A 141 3.46 5.51 -14.87
N PHE A 142 4.49 6.25 -14.50
CA PHE A 142 5.07 7.30 -15.31
C PHE A 142 6.39 6.79 -15.90
N LYS A 143 6.55 7.02 -17.20
CA LYS A 143 7.79 6.73 -17.91
C LYS A 143 8.84 7.77 -17.51
N LYS A 144 10.02 7.31 -17.14
CA LYS A 144 11.19 8.14 -16.85
C LYS A 144 12.39 7.62 -17.64
N ASP A 145 12.99 8.48 -18.44
CA ASP A 145 14.23 8.18 -19.12
C ASP A 145 15.39 8.32 -18.11
N VAL A 146 16.22 7.30 -18.04
CA VAL A 146 17.39 7.24 -17.15
C VAL A 146 18.62 7.08 -18.00
N LEU A 147 19.58 7.99 -17.84
CA LEU A 147 20.90 7.91 -18.43
C LEU A 147 21.91 7.56 -17.34
N VAL A 148 22.64 6.48 -17.51
CA VAL A 148 23.75 6.07 -16.65
C VAL A 148 25.01 6.04 -17.47
N GLN A 149 26.07 6.67 -16.99
CA GLN A 149 27.39 6.70 -17.62
C GLN A 149 28.48 6.53 -16.58
N GLY A 150 29.59 5.98 -16.99
CA GLY A 150 30.75 5.82 -16.10
C GLY A 150 31.94 5.20 -16.79
N ASN A 151 33.05 5.13 -16.04
CA ASN A 151 34.27 4.52 -16.50
C ASN A 151 34.49 3.15 -15.83
N ILE A 152 35.03 2.20 -16.57
CA ILE A 152 35.36 0.90 -16.05
C ILE A 152 36.58 1.03 -15.11
N SER A 153 36.37 0.70 -13.84
CA SER A 153 37.45 0.68 -12.85
C SER A 153 38.02 -0.72 -12.63
N ASN A 154 37.17 -1.75 -12.62
CA ASN A 154 37.52 -3.13 -12.40
C ASN A 154 36.87 -4.04 -13.46
N ASN A 155 35.55 -4.08 -13.46
CA ASN A 155 34.75 -4.76 -14.48
C ASN A 155 33.47 -3.97 -14.73
N LEU A 156 32.77 -4.31 -15.82
CA LEU A 156 31.55 -3.62 -16.22
C LEU A 156 30.48 -3.68 -15.13
N TYR A 157 30.24 -4.87 -14.55
CA TYR A 157 29.16 -5.04 -13.57
C TYR A 157 29.34 -4.16 -12.34
N SER A 158 30.52 -4.18 -11.71
CA SER A 158 30.80 -3.37 -10.53
C SER A 158 30.79 -1.88 -10.85
N SER A 159 31.34 -1.46 -11.99
CA SER A 159 31.40 -0.05 -12.40
C SER A 159 30.00 0.48 -12.73
N ALA A 160 29.17 -0.28 -13.44
CA ALA A 160 27.80 0.09 -13.75
C ALA A 160 26.92 0.14 -12.50
N THR A 161 27.08 -0.80 -11.58
CA THR A 161 26.35 -0.80 -10.29
C THR A 161 26.73 0.45 -9.46
N ASN A 162 28.02 0.78 -9.39
CA ASN A 162 28.49 1.98 -8.68
C ASN A 162 28.00 3.27 -9.33
N ALA A 163 27.81 3.28 -10.65
CA ALA A 163 27.21 4.38 -11.38
C ALA A 163 25.67 4.47 -11.22
N GLY A 164 25.06 3.54 -10.46
CA GLY A 164 23.61 3.53 -10.18
C GLY A 164 22.76 2.76 -11.18
N MET A 165 23.36 1.94 -12.05
CA MET A 165 22.62 1.06 -12.96
C MET A 165 22.03 -0.12 -12.21
N GLU A 166 20.75 -0.40 -12.44
CA GLU A 166 20.08 -1.54 -11.83
C GLU A 166 20.66 -2.87 -12.36
N PRO A 167 20.84 -3.90 -11.49
CA PRO A 167 21.41 -5.19 -11.91
C PRO A 167 20.71 -5.83 -13.12
N GLY A 168 19.39 -5.73 -13.20
CA GLY A 168 18.64 -6.25 -14.34
C GLY A 168 18.97 -5.57 -15.67
N ILE A 169 19.25 -4.26 -15.63
CA ILE A 169 19.67 -3.51 -16.83
C ILE A 169 21.08 -3.90 -17.25
N ILE A 170 22.00 -4.13 -16.29
CA ILE A 170 23.36 -4.60 -16.59
C ILE A 170 23.34 -5.95 -17.30
N VAL A 171 22.52 -6.88 -16.83
CA VAL A 171 22.34 -8.21 -17.47
C VAL A 171 21.76 -8.08 -18.88
N GLU A 172 20.77 -7.22 -19.06
CA GLU A 172 20.17 -6.99 -20.37
C GLU A 172 21.12 -6.29 -21.32
N PHE A 173 21.90 -5.33 -20.86
CA PHE A 173 22.99 -4.71 -21.61
C PHE A 173 24.02 -5.75 -22.09
N ALA A 174 24.49 -6.61 -21.17
CA ALA A 174 25.39 -7.69 -21.52
C ALA A 174 24.79 -8.69 -22.51
N ARG A 175 23.48 -8.98 -22.42
CA ARG A 175 22.76 -9.84 -23.36
C ARG A 175 22.70 -9.24 -24.77
N ILE A 176 22.42 -7.93 -24.88
CA ILE A 176 22.30 -7.24 -26.17
C ILE A 176 23.65 -7.21 -26.88
N PHE A 177 24.71 -6.85 -26.19
CA PHE A 177 26.03 -6.65 -26.79
C PHE A 177 26.94 -7.89 -26.72
N GLY A 178 26.56 -8.94 -26.02
CA GLY A 178 27.37 -10.15 -25.81
C GLY A 178 27.70 -10.95 -27.06
N PHE A 179 27.07 -10.65 -28.19
CA PHE A 179 27.43 -11.24 -29.49
C PHE A 179 28.56 -10.49 -30.20
N GLU A 180 28.79 -9.22 -29.85
CA GLU A 180 29.77 -8.33 -30.49
C GLU A 180 30.94 -8.02 -29.56
N VAL A 181 30.73 -8.06 -28.24
CA VAL A 181 31.70 -7.68 -27.21
C VAL A 181 31.93 -8.86 -26.26
N ASP A 182 33.13 -9.34 -26.16
CA ASP A 182 33.54 -10.24 -25.09
C ASP A 182 33.85 -9.42 -23.83
N PHE A 183 32.86 -9.33 -22.93
CA PHE A 183 32.96 -8.54 -21.68
C PHE A 183 34.08 -9.00 -20.74
N GLN A 184 34.69 -10.17 -20.95
CA GLN A 184 35.82 -10.65 -20.17
C GLN A 184 37.17 -10.29 -20.80
N ARG A 185 37.22 -10.13 -22.11
CA ARG A 185 38.48 -9.93 -22.86
C ARG A 185 38.63 -8.53 -23.45
N ASP A 186 37.52 -7.95 -23.92
CA ASP A 186 37.56 -6.72 -24.71
C ASP A 186 37.45 -5.49 -23.80
N ILE A 187 36.81 -5.61 -22.62
CA ILE A 187 36.62 -4.51 -21.67
C ILE A 187 37.85 -4.31 -20.83
N ARG A 188 38.36 -3.07 -20.79
CA ARG A 188 39.56 -2.68 -20.07
C ARG A 188 39.29 -1.58 -19.05
N LYS A 189 40.19 -1.47 -18.06
CA LYS A 189 40.16 -0.37 -17.12
C LYS A 189 40.35 0.95 -17.86
N GLY A 190 39.48 1.91 -17.62
CA GLY A 190 39.46 3.22 -18.28
C GLY A 190 38.46 3.31 -19.44
N ASP A 191 37.91 2.21 -19.93
CA ASP A 191 36.86 2.25 -20.93
C ASP A 191 35.62 2.95 -20.37
N GLU A 192 34.86 3.58 -21.24
CA GLU A 192 33.62 4.28 -20.89
C GLU A 192 32.40 3.49 -21.34
N PHE A 193 31.35 3.60 -20.56
CA PHE A 193 30.04 3.11 -20.92
C PHE A 193 28.97 4.19 -20.73
N GLN A 194 27.97 4.15 -21.59
CA GLN A 194 26.80 5.00 -21.50
C GLN A 194 25.57 4.17 -21.90
N VAL A 195 24.58 4.15 -21.02
CA VAL A 195 23.34 3.40 -21.22
C VAL A 195 22.17 4.30 -20.92
N MET A 196 21.24 4.42 -21.89
CA MET A 196 19.97 5.08 -21.72
C MET A 196 18.87 4.03 -21.76
N TYR A 197 17.97 4.07 -20.75
CA TYR A 197 16.86 3.16 -20.66
C TYR A 197 15.63 3.83 -20.06
N GLU A 198 14.47 3.26 -20.38
CA GLU A 198 13.18 3.71 -19.83
C GLU A 198 12.86 2.94 -18.55
N ARG A 199 12.51 3.68 -17.50
CA ARG A 199 12.01 3.11 -16.25
C ARG A 199 10.60 3.61 -15.97
N TYR A 200 9.74 2.69 -15.57
CA TYR A 200 8.40 3.02 -15.13
C TYR A 200 8.37 3.12 -13.61
N VAL A 201 7.93 4.26 -13.09
CA VAL A 201 7.86 4.60 -11.67
C VAL A 201 6.44 5.00 -11.29
N ASP A 202 6.03 4.72 -10.04
CA ASP A 202 4.77 5.11 -9.40
C ASP A 202 4.89 6.46 -8.68
#